data_cface95321603f19c11c844e33b82932
#
_entry.id   cface95321603f19c11c844e33b82932
#
_cell.length_a   1.000
_cell.length_b   1.000
_cell.length_c   1.000
_cell.angle_alpha   90.00
_cell.angle_beta   90.00
_cell.angle_gamma   90.00
#
_symmetry.space_group_name_H-M   'P 1'
#
loop_
_entity.id
_entity.type
_entity.pdbx_description
1 polymer ?
#
loop_
_entity_poly.entity_id
_entity_poly.type
_entity_poly.pdbx_seq_one_letter_code
_entity_poly.pdbx_strand_id
1 'polypeptide(L)'
;LLAEAGVDRDRISLHGWVSHAELLAGYGEIDIGLDTFPFSGGLTSCEALWMGVPVVTWAGQRMCGRQTASFLSRVGLDDLAVASETEYVEKALELAGDVALRRSLRSELRGRMRDGPLCDGRRLANEFTSAVERAWREWDVL
;
A
#
# COMPACT_ATOMS: atom_id res chain seq x y z
N LEU A 1 -9.33 -22.96 4.63
CA LEU A 1 -9.90 -21.60 4.75
C LEU A 1 -10.56 -21.15 3.45
N LEU A 2 -9.85 -20.87 2.34
CA LEU A 2 -10.48 -20.38 1.09
C LEU A 2 -11.46 -21.38 0.48
N ALA A 3 -11.12 -22.66 0.46
CA ALA A 3 -12.02 -23.71 0.00
C ALA A 3 -13.27 -23.87 0.90
N GLU A 4 -13.11 -23.72 2.22
CA GLU A 4 -14.22 -23.71 3.20
C GLU A 4 -15.12 -22.49 3.02
N ALA A 5 -14.57 -21.38 2.52
CA ALA A 5 -15.31 -20.18 2.15
C ALA A 5 -15.95 -20.27 0.74
N GLY A 6 -15.90 -21.43 0.08
CA GLY A 6 -16.51 -21.65 -1.22
C GLY A 6 -15.73 -21.12 -2.42
N VAL A 7 -14.46 -20.75 -2.22
CA VAL A 7 -13.61 -20.31 -3.34
C VAL A 7 -13.07 -21.54 -4.07
N ASP A 8 -13.36 -21.61 -5.35
CA ASP A 8 -12.94 -22.71 -6.21
C ASP A 8 -11.42 -22.76 -6.32
N ARG A 9 -10.84 -23.95 -6.25
CA ARG A 9 -9.38 -24.14 -6.20
C ARG A 9 -8.70 -23.62 -7.45
N ASP A 10 -9.34 -23.72 -8.59
CA ASP A 10 -8.86 -23.26 -9.89
C ASP A 10 -8.78 -21.72 -9.99
N ARG A 11 -9.37 -21.00 -9.03
CA ARG A 11 -9.30 -19.54 -8.88
C ARG A 11 -8.20 -19.08 -7.93
N ILE A 12 -7.42 -20.01 -7.39
CA ILE A 12 -6.37 -19.73 -6.40
C ILE A 12 -5.03 -20.10 -7.01
N SER A 13 -4.15 -19.13 -7.20
CA SER A 13 -2.75 -19.35 -7.58
C SER A 13 -1.85 -19.11 -6.37
N LEU A 14 -1.03 -20.09 -6.03
CA LEU A 14 -0.04 -20.00 -4.95
C LEU A 14 1.36 -20.00 -5.56
N HIS A 15 2.11 -18.97 -5.25
CA HIS A 15 3.48 -18.83 -5.70
C HIS A 15 4.45 -19.09 -4.55
N GLY A 16 5.53 -19.84 -4.81
CA GLY A 16 6.61 -20.06 -3.87
C GLY A 16 7.60 -18.90 -3.85
N TRP A 17 8.79 -19.16 -3.31
CA TRP A 17 9.89 -18.21 -3.36
C TRP A 17 10.38 -18.02 -4.80
N VAL A 18 10.49 -16.75 -5.20
CA VAL A 18 10.98 -16.32 -6.51
C VAL A 18 12.05 -15.23 -6.32
N SER A 19 12.82 -14.95 -7.35
CA SER A 19 13.73 -13.80 -7.33
C SER A 19 12.96 -12.48 -7.22
N HIS A 20 13.61 -11.40 -6.73
CA HIS A 20 12.97 -10.09 -6.63
C HIS A 20 12.49 -9.56 -8.00
N ALA A 21 13.24 -9.84 -9.08
CA ALA A 21 12.83 -9.46 -10.42
C ALA A 21 11.54 -10.17 -10.88
N GLU A 22 11.43 -11.47 -10.58
CA GLU A 22 10.22 -12.26 -10.86
C GLU A 22 9.04 -11.82 -9.99
N LEU A 23 9.28 -11.46 -8.72
CA LEU A 23 8.25 -10.88 -7.84
C LEU A 23 7.69 -9.59 -8.42
N LEU A 24 8.56 -8.67 -8.83
CA LEU A 24 8.12 -7.43 -9.47
C LEU A 24 7.37 -7.68 -10.78
N ALA A 25 7.84 -8.62 -11.60
CA ALA A 25 7.14 -8.99 -12.83
C ALA A 25 5.73 -9.55 -12.55
N GLY A 26 5.58 -10.34 -11.48
CA GLY A 26 4.30 -10.91 -11.05
C GLY A 26 3.22 -9.87 -10.74
N TYR A 27 3.58 -8.66 -10.32
CA TYR A 27 2.60 -7.56 -10.17
C TYR A 27 1.94 -7.16 -11.50
N GLY A 28 2.50 -7.56 -12.65
CA GLY A 28 1.88 -7.39 -13.95
C GLY A 28 0.58 -8.17 -14.13
N GLU A 29 0.39 -9.24 -13.37
CA GLU A 29 -0.78 -10.12 -13.40
C GLU A 29 -1.82 -9.74 -12.34
N ILE A 30 -1.53 -8.76 -11.47
CA ILE A 30 -2.38 -8.37 -10.34
C ILE A 30 -3.06 -7.04 -10.66
N ASP A 31 -4.38 -6.98 -10.52
CA ASP A 31 -5.18 -5.77 -10.71
C ASP A 31 -5.33 -4.95 -9.42
N ILE A 32 -5.42 -5.61 -8.27
CA ILE A 32 -5.67 -5.00 -6.97
C ILE A 32 -4.88 -5.76 -5.91
N GLY A 33 -4.13 -5.04 -5.07
CA GLY A 33 -3.55 -5.57 -3.85
C GLY A 33 -4.54 -5.48 -2.69
N LEU A 34 -4.66 -6.56 -1.94
CA LEU A 34 -5.42 -6.59 -0.69
C LEU A 34 -4.45 -6.64 0.48
N ASP A 35 -4.37 -5.54 1.23
CA ASP A 35 -3.46 -5.42 2.36
C ASP A 35 -3.87 -6.30 3.53
N THR A 36 -2.90 -6.80 4.27
CA THR A 36 -3.14 -7.68 5.42
C THR A 36 -3.47 -6.89 6.69
N PHE A 37 -4.29 -7.49 7.54
CA PHE A 37 -4.67 -6.94 8.84
C PHE A 37 -4.40 -7.99 9.94
N PRO A 38 -3.96 -7.58 11.14
CA PRO A 38 -3.73 -6.23 11.65
C PRO A 38 -2.35 -5.62 11.32
N PHE A 39 -1.48 -6.34 10.65
CA PHE A 39 -0.16 -5.88 10.23
C PHE A 39 -0.20 -5.57 8.74
N SER A 40 -0.10 -4.28 8.40
CA SER A 40 -0.13 -3.84 7.01
C SER A 40 1.18 -4.11 6.28
N GLY A 41 1.12 -4.16 4.97
CA GLY A 41 2.31 -4.25 4.12
C GLY A 41 3.23 -3.05 4.30
N GLY A 42 4.52 -3.28 4.17
CA GLY A 42 5.55 -2.27 4.12
C GLY A 42 6.13 -2.14 2.71
N LEU A 43 7.30 -2.77 2.50
CA LEU A 43 7.95 -2.77 1.18
C LEU A 43 7.06 -3.35 0.09
N THR A 44 6.34 -4.43 0.37
CA THR A 44 5.42 -5.08 -0.59
C THR A 44 4.32 -4.15 -1.08
N SER A 45 3.77 -3.28 -0.22
CA SER A 45 2.80 -2.26 -0.63
C SER A 45 3.45 -1.18 -1.51
N CYS A 46 4.67 -0.76 -1.18
CA CYS A 46 5.43 0.15 -2.03
C CYS A 46 5.74 -0.46 -3.40
N GLU A 47 6.12 -1.74 -3.45
CA GLU A 47 6.39 -2.46 -4.69
C GLU A 47 5.12 -2.58 -5.55
N ALA A 48 3.97 -2.93 -4.94
CA ALA A 48 2.69 -2.96 -5.63
C ALA A 48 2.36 -1.61 -6.28
N LEU A 49 2.42 -0.52 -5.50
CA LEU A 49 2.17 0.84 -5.99
C LEU A 49 3.17 1.24 -7.08
N TRP A 50 4.47 0.91 -6.92
CA TRP A 50 5.50 1.17 -7.92
C TRP A 50 5.25 0.42 -9.23
N MET A 51 4.70 -0.78 -9.15
CA MET A 51 4.31 -1.59 -10.29
C MET A 51 2.93 -1.24 -10.85
N GLY A 52 2.29 -0.19 -10.30
CA GLY A 52 1.01 0.32 -10.78
C GLY A 52 -0.21 -0.44 -10.27
N VAL A 53 -0.05 -1.22 -9.19
CA VAL A 53 -1.14 -1.96 -8.54
C VAL A 53 -1.68 -1.14 -7.38
N PRO A 54 -2.93 -0.67 -7.42
CA PRO A 54 -3.55 -0.03 -6.26
C PRO A 54 -3.76 -1.05 -5.14
N VAL A 55 -3.59 -0.59 -3.90
CA VAL A 55 -3.72 -1.43 -2.71
C VAL A 55 -4.87 -0.90 -1.85
N VAL A 56 -5.83 -1.74 -1.49
CA VAL A 56 -6.85 -1.41 -0.50
C VAL A 56 -6.33 -1.82 0.87
N THR A 57 -6.44 -0.97 1.89
CA THR A 57 -6.00 -1.26 3.25
C THR A 57 -7.05 -0.93 4.29
N TRP A 58 -7.23 -1.80 5.26
CA TRP A 58 -7.96 -1.50 6.48
C TRP A 58 -6.99 -0.97 7.53
N ALA A 59 -7.00 0.36 7.73
CA ALA A 59 -6.05 1.05 8.58
C ALA A 59 -6.29 0.77 10.06
N GLY A 60 -5.30 0.18 10.73
CA GLY A 60 -5.34 -0.11 12.16
C GLY A 60 -5.00 1.11 13.04
N GLN A 61 -5.13 0.94 14.35
CA GLN A 61 -4.79 1.96 15.34
C GLN A 61 -3.28 2.04 15.63
N ARG A 62 -2.55 0.95 15.40
CA ARG A 62 -1.11 0.85 15.65
C ARG A 62 -0.30 1.25 14.41
N MET A 63 0.93 1.71 14.62
CA MET A 63 1.85 2.08 13.54
C MET A 63 2.01 0.97 12.49
N CYS A 64 2.20 -0.28 12.93
CA CYS A 64 2.36 -1.43 12.03
C CYS A 64 1.11 -1.73 11.17
N GLY A 65 -0.07 -1.28 11.57
CA GLY A 65 -1.31 -1.42 10.79
C GLY A 65 -1.65 -0.19 9.94
N ARG A 66 -0.75 0.80 9.81
CA ARG A 66 -1.00 2.06 9.12
C ARG A 66 0.03 2.40 8.04
N GLN A 67 0.96 1.50 7.76
CA GLN A 67 2.03 1.76 6.82
C GLN A 67 1.48 1.99 5.41
N THR A 68 0.67 1.06 4.90
CA THR A 68 0.03 1.19 3.58
C THR A 68 -0.83 2.44 3.48
N ALA A 69 -1.64 2.77 4.50
CA ALA A 69 -2.43 4.00 4.53
C ALA A 69 -1.55 5.25 4.40
N SER A 70 -0.39 5.26 5.05
CA SER A 70 0.58 6.35 4.92
C SER A 70 1.13 6.49 3.49
N PHE A 71 1.38 5.37 2.81
CA PHE A 71 1.85 5.39 1.41
C PHE A 71 0.75 5.88 0.47
N LEU A 72 -0.48 5.39 0.65
CA LEU A 72 -1.64 5.80 -0.15
C LEU A 72 -1.87 7.31 -0.08
N SER A 73 -1.79 7.89 1.12
CA SER A 73 -1.91 9.33 1.31
C SER A 73 -0.85 10.13 0.55
N ARG A 74 0.35 9.58 0.37
CA ARG A 74 1.45 10.24 -0.35
C ARG A 74 1.33 10.16 -1.88
N VAL A 75 0.47 9.28 -2.39
CA VAL A 75 0.19 9.14 -3.83
C VAL A 75 -1.22 9.58 -4.22
N GLY A 76 -1.96 10.21 -3.28
CA GLY A 76 -3.30 10.75 -3.51
C GLY A 76 -4.36 9.66 -3.69
N LEU A 77 -4.28 8.59 -2.88
CA LEU A 77 -5.22 7.47 -2.85
C LEU A 77 -5.75 7.24 -1.42
N ASP A 78 -6.03 8.32 -0.69
CA ASP A 78 -6.52 8.26 0.69
C ASP A 78 -7.81 7.46 0.83
N ASP A 79 -8.65 7.46 -0.19
CA ASP A 79 -9.93 6.75 -0.25
C ASP A 79 -9.80 5.21 -0.30
N LEU A 80 -8.61 4.68 -0.58
CA LEU A 80 -8.30 3.25 -0.50
C LEU A 80 -7.88 2.80 0.91
N ALA A 81 -7.73 3.74 1.86
CA ALA A 81 -7.45 3.46 3.25
C ALA A 81 -8.74 3.63 4.07
N VAL A 82 -9.33 2.53 4.47
CA VAL A 82 -10.65 2.47 5.12
C VAL A 82 -10.54 2.13 6.61
N ALA A 83 -11.62 2.33 7.36
CA ALA A 83 -11.63 2.21 8.81
C ALA A 83 -12.30 0.93 9.35
N SER A 84 -12.97 0.16 8.49
CA SER A 84 -13.68 -1.05 8.88
C SER A 84 -13.51 -2.19 7.88
N GLU A 85 -13.77 -3.42 8.32
CA GLU A 85 -13.77 -4.62 7.49
C GLU A 85 -14.83 -4.52 6.36
N THR A 86 -16.02 -4.01 6.69
CA THR A 86 -17.09 -3.83 5.71
C THR A 86 -16.65 -2.88 4.59
N GLU A 87 -16.11 -1.71 4.94
CA GLU A 87 -15.60 -0.75 3.97
C GLU A 87 -14.42 -1.32 3.13
N TYR A 88 -13.61 -2.19 3.74
CA TYR A 88 -12.50 -2.84 3.04
C TYR A 88 -13.01 -3.74 1.91
N VAL A 89 -14.02 -4.54 2.19
CA VAL A 89 -14.66 -5.40 1.17
C VAL A 89 -15.37 -4.56 0.12
N GLU A 90 -16.16 -3.57 0.53
CA GLU A 90 -16.88 -2.66 -0.37
C GLU A 90 -15.93 -1.91 -1.31
N LYS A 91 -14.85 -1.36 -0.77
CA LYS A 91 -13.85 -0.63 -1.56
C LYS A 91 -13.09 -1.55 -2.54
N ALA A 92 -12.78 -2.76 -2.14
CA ALA A 92 -12.18 -3.76 -3.03
C ALA A 92 -13.11 -4.12 -4.18
N LEU A 93 -14.40 -4.31 -3.92
CA LEU A 93 -15.43 -4.60 -4.94
C LEU A 93 -15.68 -3.39 -5.87
N GLU A 94 -15.75 -2.18 -5.33
CA GLU A 94 -15.85 -0.94 -6.09
C GLU A 94 -14.68 -0.83 -7.09
N LEU A 95 -13.46 -0.97 -6.60
CA LEU A 95 -12.26 -0.91 -7.41
C LEU A 95 -12.19 -2.06 -8.45
N ALA A 96 -12.69 -3.24 -8.10
CA ALA A 96 -12.78 -4.36 -9.02
C ALA A 96 -13.77 -4.08 -10.17
N GLY A 97 -14.86 -3.36 -9.92
CA GLY A 97 -15.83 -2.93 -10.93
C GLY A 97 -15.32 -1.81 -11.85
N ASP A 98 -14.42 -0.95 -11.37
CA ASP A 98 -13.93 0.20 -12.14
C ASP A 98 -12.64 -0.12 -12.94
N VAL A 99 -12.82 -0.71 -14.11
CA VAL A 99 -11.71 -1.04 -15.03
C VAL A 99 -10.99 0.21 -15.51
N ALA A 100 -11.71 1.32 -15.72
CA ALA A 100 -11.12 2.55 -16.22
C ALA A 100 -10.16 3.16 -15.19
N LEU A 101 -10.58 3.22 -13.93
CA LEU A 101 -9.75 3.69 -12.83
C LEU A 101 -8.50 2.81 -12.65
N ARG A 102 -8.64 1.47 -12.65
CA ARG A 102 -7.48 0.57 -12.52
C ARG A 102 -6.45 0.77 -13.64
N ARG A 103 -6.91 0.97 -14.89
CA ARG A 103 -6.02 1.26 -16.03
C ARG A 103 -5.29 2.60 -15.88
N SER A 104 -6.00 3.64 -15.43
CA SER A 104 -5.41 4.95 -15.13
C SER A 104 -4.33 4.81 -14.05
N LEU A 105 -4.66 4.18 -12.92
CA LEU A 105 -3.73 3.95 -11.82
C LEU A 105 -2.51 3.12 -12.25
N ARG A 106 -2.71 2.09 -13.07
CA ARG A 106 -1.61 1.30 -13.64
C ARG A 106 -0.59 2.15 -14.40
N SER A 107 -1.01 3.16 -15.11
CA SER A 107 -0.13 4.05 -15.88
C SER A 107 0.48 5.17 -15.04
N GLU A 108 -0.20 5.62 -13.99
CA GLU A 108 0.15 6.85 -13.26
C GLU A 108 0.92 6.62 -11.97
N LEU A 109 0.65 5.52 -11.24
CA LEU A 109 1.13 5.33 -9.87
C LEU A 109 2.65 5.41 -9.74
N ARG A 110 3.39 4.82 -10.66
CA ARG A 110 4.85 4.92 -10.65
C ARG A 110 5.33 6.37 -10.76
N GLY A 111 4.70 7.17 -11.61
CA GLY A 111 4.98 8.60 -11.72
C GLY A 111 4.67 9.35 -10.43
N ARG A 112 3.48 9.11 -9.85
CA ARG A 112 3.08 9.72 -8.58
C ARG A 112 4.03 9.38 -7.43
N MET A 113 4.56 8.16 -7.37
CA MET A 113 5.56 7.77 -6.39
C MET A 113 6.92 8.43 -6.64
N ARG A 114 7.43 8.34 -7.89
CA ARG A 114 8.76 8.86 -8.26
C ARG A 114 8.87 10.36 -8.04
N ASP A 115 7.84 11.09 -8.44
CA ASP A 115 7.83 12.56 -8.43
C ASP A 115 7.20 13.13 -7.14
N GLY A 116 6.72 12.23 -6.27
CA GLY A 116 6.05 12.54 -5.01
C GLY A 116 6.95 12.43 -3.77
N PRO A 117 6.37 12.68 -2.59
CA PRO A 117 7.11 12.71 -1.32
C PRO A 117 7.78 11.38 -0.95
N LEU A 118 7.30 10.24 -1.46
CA LEU A 118 7.85 8.91 -1.14
C LEU A 118 9.28 8.72 -1.65
N CYS A 119 9.64 9.37 -2.76
CA CYS A 119 10.97 9.27 -3.36
C CYS A 119 11.80 10.55 -3.14
N ASP A 120 11.31 11.55 -2.39
CA ASP A 120 12.05 12.76 -2.05
C ASP A 120 12.93 12.55 -0.81
N GLY A 121 14.10 11.94 -1.00
CA GLY A 121 15.05 11.68 0.08
C GLY A 121 15.59 12.98 0.74
N ARG A 122 15.68 14.09 0.01
CA ARG A 122 16.11 15.38 0.57
C ARG A 122 15.08 15.92 1.55
N ARG A 123 13.81 15.88 1.16
CA ARG A 123 12.69 16.26 2.03
C ARG A 123 12.67 15.40 3.29
N LEU A 124 12.78 14.07 3.13
CA LEU A 124 12.82 13.15 4.26
C LEU A 124 13.96 13.47 5.22
N ALA A 125 15.16 13.72 4.71
CA ALA A 125 16.31 14.07 5.53
C ALA A 125 16.06 15.37 6.34
N ASN A 126 15.51 16.40 5.70
CA ASN A 126 15.19 17.67 6.36
C ASN A 126 14.10 17.50 7.43
N GLU A 127 13.02 16.79 7.13
CA GLU A 127 11.92 16.53 8.06
C GLU A 127 12.40 15.70 9.27
N PHE A 128 13.24 14.68 9.02
CA PHE A 128 13.82 13.84 10.07
C PHE A 128 14.76 14.67 10.98
N THR A 129 15.68 15.45 10.39
CA THR A 129 16.58 16.31 11.17
C THR A 129 15.80 17.29 12.04
N SER A 130 14.79 17.95 11.46
CA SER A 130 13.93 18.87 12.22
C SER A 130 13.16 18.19 13.35
N ALA A 131 12.72 16.94 13.15
CA ALA A 131 12.05 16.17 14.21
C ALA A 131 13.01 15.82 15.36
N VAL A 132 14.24 15.39 15.03
CA VAL A 132 15.28 15.10 16.03
C VAL A 132 15.65 16.36 16.83
N GLU A 133 15.86 17.50 16.15
CA GLU A 133 16.17 18.77 16.81
C GLU A 133 15.05 19.24 17.74
N ARG A 134 13.77 19.04 17.37
CA ARG A 134 12.64 19.34 18.27
C ARG A 134 12.66 18.45 19.50
N ALA A 135 12.82 17.14 19.29
CA ALA A 135 12.86 16.18 20.40
C ALA A 135 14.02 16.46 21.35
N TRP A 136 15.19 16.85 20.82
CA TRP A 136 16.35 17.24 21.63
C TRP A 136 16.05 18.47 22.48
N ARG A 137 15.49 19.52 21.89
CA ARG A 137 15.12 20.74 22.61
C ARG A 137 14.09 20.50 23.72
N GLU A 138 13.12 19.62 23.47
CA GLU A 138 12.12 19.25 24.48
C GLU A 138 12.73 18.43 25.61
N TRP A 139 13.73 17.61 25.34
CA TRP A 139 14.45 16.83 26.35
C TRP A 139 15.32 17.72 27.25
N ASP A 140 15.98 18.71 26.70
CA ASP A 140 16.91 19.59 27.42
C ASP A 140 16.22 20.57 28.41
N VAL A 141 14.86 20.57 28.40
CA VAL A 141 14.03 21.41 29.30
C VAL A 141 13.53 20.59 30.52
N LEU A 142 13.74 19.26 30.56
CA LEU A 142 13.38 18.38 31.68
C LEU A 142 14.56 18.17 32.63
#